data_69748de30a31e4593adf1aa957dfa7bf
#
_entry.id   69748de30a31e4593adf1aa957dfa7bf
#
_cell.length_a   1.000
_cell.length_b   1.000
_cell.length_c   1.000
_cell.angle_alpha   90.00
_cell.angle_beta   90.00
_cell.angle_gamma   90.00
#
_symmetry.space_group_name_H-M   'P 1'
#
loop_
_entity.id
_entity.type
_entity.pdbx_description
1 polymer ?
#
loop_
_entity_poly.entity_id
_entity_poly.type
_entity_poly.pdbx_seq_one_letter_code
_entity_poly.pdbx_strand_id
1 'polypeptide(L)'
;MKQNKHAFTLVEILTVAAMICLIMAVIVVAYNGVYRSWATSNTIAAMKSAQLALEKFKLENGTFPTGSGTLGAMSDSNSKLADDLLQNCSPYSFKKDNNKVIIFDDFGDKPNKDKPNPANMQESHYVHLAGSEDRDIFMLMSKGKDGAWGGEDDVIFLPFGLPGKSIKAGFYLCSTNESGNISGELEPLIE
;
A
#
# COMPACT_ATOMS: atom_id res chain seq x y z
N MET A 1 -22.62 60.46 15.28
CA MET A 1 -22.25 59.21 15.91
C MET A 1 -20.74 59.04 15.80
N LYS A 2 -19.98 59.08 16.95
CA LYS A 2 -18.55 58.77 16.96
C LYS A 2 -18.38 57.26 16.95
N GLN A 3 -17.84 56.70 15.89
CA GLN A 3 -17.39 55.30 15.89
C GLN A 3 -16.14 55.17 16.77
N ASN A 4 -16.27 54.45 17.87
CA ASN A 4 -15.12 54.05 18.67
C ASN A 4 -14.33 53.00 17.86
N LYS A 5 -13.24 53.40 17.26
CA LYS A 5 -12.27 52.51 16.65
C LYS A 5 -11.46 51.86 17.78
N HIS A 6 -11.84 50.64 18.17
CA HIS A 6 -11.01 49.84 19.07
C HIS A 6 -9.76 49.38 18.28
N ALA A 7 -8.61 49.92 18.67
CA ALA A 7 -7.33 49.40 18.17
C ALA A 7 -6.93 48.21 19.00
N PHE A 8 -6.57 47.09 18.30
CA PHE A 8 -6.05 45.89 18.97
C PHE A 8 -4.75 46.21 19.70
N THR A 9 -4.62 45.66 20.89
CA THR A 9 -3.38 45.76 21.64
C THR A 9 -2.32 44.80 21.09
N LEU A 10 -1.05 45.15 21.19
CA LEU A 10 0.06 44.27 20.76
C LEU A 10 0.02 42.92 21.47
N VAL A 11 -0.42 42.90 22.73
CA VAL A 11 -0.57 41.69 23.54
C VAL A 11 -1.67 40.75 22.98
N GLU A 12 -2.82 41.32 22.55
CA GLU A 12 -3.90 40.50 21.94
C GLU A 12 -3.46 39.80 20.67
N ILE A 13 -2.72 40.51 19.80
CA ILE A 13 -2.20 39.86 18.57
C ILE A 13 -1.17 38.78 18.90
N LEU A 14 -0.30 39.02 19.89
CA LEU A 14 0.74 38.08 20.29
C LEU A 14 0.14 36.82 20.93
N THR A 15 -0.90 36.96 21.76
CA THR A 15 -1.61 35.80 22.35
C THR A 15 -2.35 34.97 21.29
N VAL A 16 -3.01 35.60 20.33
CA VAL A 16 -3.67 34.89 19.23
C VAL A 16 -2.64 34.16 18.36
N ALA A 17 -1.53 34.81 18.01
CA ALA A 17 -0.46 34.17 17.26
C ALA A 17 0.11 32.93 18.00
N ALA A 18 0.34 33.06 19.30
CA ALA A 18 0.81 31.92 20.12
C ALA A 18 -0.20 30.75 20.13
N MET A 19 -1.51 31.04 20.26
CA MET A 19 -2.55 30.03 20.20
C MET A 19 -2.60 29.32 18.83
N ILE A 20 -2.48 30.07 17.74
CA ILE A 20 -2.45 29.50 16.38
C ILE A 20 -1.25 28.55 16.23
N CYS A 21 -0.05 28.96 16.64
CA CYS A 21 1.14 28.13 16.60
C CYS A 21 0.98 26.82 17.38
N LEU A 22 0.34 26.88 18.55
CA LEU A 22 0.09 25.71 19.39
C LEU A 22 -0.88 24.72 18.73
N ILE A 23 -1.98 25.24 18.14
CA ILE A 23 -2.95 24.42 17.41
C ILE A 23 -2.30 23.77 16.19
N MET A 24 -1.51 24.53 15.43
CA MET A 24 -0.81 24.00 14.24
C MET A 24 0.17 22.88 14.60
N ALA A 25 0.89 22.99 15.73
CA ALA A 25 1.79 21.94 16.19
C ALA A 25 1.03 20.63 16.47
N VAL A 26 -0.13 20.69 17.13
CA VAL A 26 -0.98 19.51 17.40
C VAL A 26 -1.52 18.90 16.11
N ILE A 27 -1.98 19.74 15.15
CA ILE A 27 -2.51 19.27 13.87
C ILE A 27 -1.43 18.50 13.08
N VAL A 28 -0.19 19.01 13.03
CA VAL A 28 0.89 18.33 12.28
C VAL A 28 1.17 16.93 12.85
N VAL A 29 1.21 16.78 14.17
CA VAL A 29 1.44 15.47 14.80
C VAL A 29 0.28 14.51 14.54
N ALA A 30 -0.96 14.97 14.70
CA ALA A 30 -2.16 14.19 14.44
C ALA A 30 -2.28 13.76 12.97
N TYR A 31 -1.96 14.65 12.03
CA TYR A 31 -2.02 14.38 10.59
C TYR A 31 -1.13 13.18 10.19
N ASN A 32 0.09 13.13 10.70
CA ASN A 32 1.02 12.05 10.38
C ASN A 32 0.50 10.67 10.84
N GLY A 33 -0.15 10.60 12.01
CA GLY A 33 -0.75 9.36 12.51
C GLY A 33 -1.94 8.89 11.67
N VAL A 34 -2.86 9.81 11.36
CA VAL A 34 -4.04 9.53 10.53
C VAL A 34 -3.65 9.11 9.12
N TYR A 35 -2.69 9.80 8.51
CA TYR A 35 -2.21 9.48 7.16
C TYR A 35 -1.63 8.07 7.09
N ARG A 36 -0.82 7.66 8.09
CA ARG A 36 -0.26 6.30 8.15
C ARG A 36 -1.35 5.23 8.20
N SER A 37 -2.32 5.37 9.10
CA SER A 37 -3.41 4.41 9.24
C SER A 37 -4.25 4.31 7.95
N TRP A 38 -4.49 5.44 7.30
CA TRP A 38 -5.24 5.49 6.05
C TRP A 38 -4.46 4.80 4.91
N ALA A 39 -3.16 5.07 4.75
CA ALA A 39 -2.33 4.45 3.72
C ALA A 39 -2.26 2.92 3.90
N THR A 40 -2.07 2.44 5.14
CA THR A 40 -2.08 1.01 5.44
C THR A 40 -3.43 0.38 5.07
N SER A 41 -4.55 0.98 5.45
CA SER A 41 -5.88 0.45 5.14
C SER A 41 -6.14 0.37 3.63
N ASN A 42 -5.73 1.38 2.87
CA ASN A 42 -5.88 1.39 1.42
C ASN A 42 -4.97 0.35 0.74
N THR A 43 -3.74 0.19 1.21
CA THR A 43 -2.82 -0.83 0.70
C THR A 43 -3.39 -2.23 0.94
N ILE A 44 -3.94 -2.49 2.13
CA ILE A 44 -4.64 -3.75 2.45
C ILE A 44 -5.83 -3.96 1.50
N ALA A 45 -6.63 -2.94 1.25
CA ALA A 45 -7.78 -3.04 0.34
C ALA A 45 -7.33 -3.31 -1.11
N ALA A 46 -6.25 -2.68 -1.57
CA ALA A 46 -5.67 -2.92 -2.89
C ALA A 46 -5.16 -4.36 -3.03
N MET A 47 -4.43 -4.88 -2.03
CA MET A 47 -3.94 -6.26 -2.02
C MET A 47 -5.07 -7.29 -1.98
N LYS A 48 -6.16 -7.04 -1.24
CA LYS A 48 -7.36 -7.90 -1.25
C LYS A 48 -8.03 -7.91 -2.63
N SER A 49 -8.12 -6.77 -3.29
CA SER A 49 -8.67 -6.70 -4.65
C SER A 49 -7.79 -7.46 -5.64
N ALA A 50 -6.47 -7.35 -5.52
CA ALA A 50 -5.52 -8.12 -6.32
C ALA A 50 -5.63 -9.64 -6.05
N GLN A 51 -5.86 -10.05 -4.80
CA GLN A 51 -6.12 -11.45 -4.46
C GLN A 51 -7.31 -11.99 -5.25
N LEU A 52 -8.44 -11.28 -5.25
CA LEU A 52 -9.64 -11.72 -5.98
C LEU A 52 -9.37 -11.90 -7.48
N ALA A 53 -8.60 -11.00 -8.08
CA ALA A 53 -8.19 -11.11 -9.48
C ALA A 53 -7.30 -12.33 -9.72
N LEU A 54 -6.33 -12.58 -8.84
CA LEU A 54 -5.44 -13.73 -8.92
C LEU A 54 -6.19 -15.06 -8.71
N GLU A 55 -7.14 -15.11 -7.79
CA GLU A 55 -7.99 -16.29 -7.57
C GLU A 55 -8.87 -16.58 -8.80
N LYS A 56 -9.45 -15.54 -9.41
CA LYS A 56 -10.20 -15.67 -10.66
C LYS A 56 -9.30 -16.20 -11.77
N PHE A 57 -8.10 -15.62 -11.93
CA PHE A 57 -7.12 -16.09 -12.89
C PHE A 57 -6.80 -17.58 -12.71
N LYS A 58 -6.61 -18.03 -11.45
CA LYS A 58 -6.39 -19.46 -11.14
C LYS A 58 -7.57 -20.34 -11.52
N LEU A 59 -8.80 -19.88 -11.26
CA LEU A 59 -10.01 -20.63 -11.63
C LEU A 59 -10.11 -20.84 -13.15
N GLU A 60 -9.68 -19.88 -13.95
CA GLU A 60 -9.73 -19.96 -15.41
C GLU A 60 -8.53 -20.71 -16.03
N ASN A 61 -7.36 -20.63 -15.41
CA ASN A 61 -6.11 -21.17 -15.97
C ASN A 61 -5.57 -22.41 -15.20
N GLY A 62 -6.16 -22.76 -14.07
CA GLY A 62 -5.77 -23.90 -13.23
C GLY A 62 -4.65 -23.61 -12.22
N THR A 63 -3.81 -22.61 -12.47
CA THR A 63 -2.65 -22.26 -11.62
C THR A 63 -2.56 -20.76 -11.44
N PHE A 64 -1.89 -20.30 -10.38
CA PHE A 64 -1.51 -18.88 -10.25
C PHE A 64 -0.42 -18.52 -11.27
N PRO A 65 -0.27 -17.21 -11.59
CA PRO A 65 0.83 -16.77 -12.44
C PRO A 65 2.18 -17.19 -11.87
N THR A 66 3.02 -17.80 -12.67
CA THR A 66 4.37 -18.21 -12.26
C THR A 66 5.35 -17.06 -12.31
N GLY A 67 6.27 -16.98 -11.36
CA GLY A 67 7.30 -15.96 -11.30
C GLY A 67 7.14 -15.02 -10.11
N SER A 68 7.98 -14.00 -10.08
CA SER A 68 7.97 -12.94 -9.07
C SER A 68 8.28 -11.60 -9.74
N GLY A 69 7.71 -10.53 -9.20
CA GLY A 69 7.92 -9.17 -9.70
C GLY A 69 6.77 -8.24 -9.36
N THR A 70 6.78 -7.03 -9.88
CA THR A 70 5.62 -6.14 -9.72
C THR A 70 4.41 -6.70 -10.47
N LEU A 71 3.23 -6.52 -9.90
CA LEU A 71 1.97 -6.94 -10.57
C LEU A 71 1.81 -6.26 -11.95
N GLY A 72 2.33 -5.04 -12.08
CA GLY A 72 2.38 -4.35 -13.36
C GLY A 72 3.20 -5.08 -14.41
N ALA A 73 4.42 -5.51 -14.10
CA ALA A 73 5.27 -6.23 -15.03
C ALA A 73 4.66 -7.60 -15.42
N MET A 74 4.02 -8.27 -14.47
CA MET A 74 3.35 -9.54 -14.71
C MET A 74 2.12 -9.39 -15.60
N SER A 75 1.32 -8.34 -15.41
CA SER A 75 0.15 -8.06 -16.24
C SER A 75 0.52 -7.64 -17.67
N ASP A 76 1.66 -6.98 -17.87
CA ASP A 76 2.16 -6.62 -19.19
C ASP A 76 2.47 -7.87 -20.05
N SER A 77 3.00 -8.91 -19.42
CA SER A 77 3.28 -10.19 -20.07
C SER A 77 2.06 -11.13 -20.19
N ASN A 78 0.94 -10.84 -19.50
CA ASN A 78 -0.24 -11.69 -19.45
C ASN A 78 -1.53 -10.86 -19.52
N SER A 79 -2.13 -10.79 -20.72
CA SER A 79 -3.34 -10.00 -20.98
C SER A 79 -4.55 -10.45 -20.17
N LYS A 80 -4.71 -11.75 -19.87
CA LYS A 80 -5.80 -12.25 -19.03
C LYS A 80 -5.67 -11.77 -17.60
N LEU A 81 -4.47 -11.82 -17.03
CA LEU A 81 -4.20 -11.27 -15.71
C LEU A 81 -4.50 -9.77 -15.67
N ALA A 82 -4.12 -9.03 -16.72
CA ALA A 82 -4.43 -7.61 -16.84
C ALA A 82 -5.94 -7.35 -16.82
N ASP A 83 -6.73 -8.12 -17.56
CA ASP A 83 -8.19 -7.97 -17.61
C ASP A 83 -8.85 -8.32 -16.27
N ASP A 84 -8.38 -9.36 -15.57
CA ASP A 84 -8.89 -9.73 -14.26
C ASP A 84 -8.55 -8.70 -13.19
N LEU A 85 -7.35 -8.13 -13.21
CA LEU A 85 -6.98 -7.02 -12.34
C LEU A 85 -7.83 -5.77 -12.59
N LEU A 86 -8.08 -5.44 -13.86
CA LEU A 86 -8.93 -4.29 -14.22
C LEU A 86 -10.38 -4.44 -13.78
N GLN A 87 -10.93 -5.66 -13.79
CA GLN A 87 -12.31 -5.92 -13.38
C GLN A 87 -12.50 -5.89 -11.87
N ASN A 88 -11.51 -6.33 -11.09
CA ASN A 88 -11.65 -6.56 -9.66
C ASN A 88 -10.99 -5.49 -8.79
N CYS A 89 -10.03 -4.73 -9.33
CA CYS A 89 -9.38 -3.67 -8.56
C CYS A 89 -10.15 -2.36 -8.60
N SER A 90 -10.17 -1.65 -7.47
CA SER A 90 -10.77 -0.32 -7.38
C SER A 90 -10.04 0.68 -8.28
N PRO A 91 -10.73 1.58 -9.00
CA PRO A 91 -10.10 2.58 -9.87
C PRO A 91 -9.16 3.55 -9.15
N TYR A 92 -9.18 3.57 -7.82
CA TYR A 92 -8.29 4.40 -7.01
C TYR A 92 -6.94 3.76 -6.69
N SER A 93 -6.83 2.44 -6.89
CA SER A 93 -5.65 1.65 -6.50
C SER A 93 -4.82 1.19 -7.68
N PHE A 94 -5.20 1.49 -8.91
CA PHE A 94 -4.45 1.07 -10.09
C PHE A 94 -4.44 2.13 -11.20
N LYS A 95 -3.41 2.04 -12.05
CA LYS A 95 -3.30 2.78 -13.30
C LYS A 95 -3.15 1.79 -14.45
N LYS A 96 -3.92 1.97 -15.51
CA LYS A 96 -3.69 1.27 -16.76
C LYS A 96 -2.71 2.09 -17.63
N ASP A 97 -1.61 1.48 -18.02
CA ASP A 97 -0.68 2.04 -18.99
C ASP A 97 -0.45 0.99 -20.08
N ASN A 98 -1.10 1.18 -21.24
CA ASN A 98 -1.24 0.17 -22.29
C ASN A 98 -1.89 -1.13 -21.76
N ASN A 99 -1.16 -2.25 -21.73
CA ASN A 99 -1.61 -3.52 -21.15
C ASN A 99 -1.15 -3.70 -19.69
N LYS A 100 -0.29 -2.81 -19.20
CA LYS A 100 0.25 -2.87 -17.86
C LYS A 100 -0.77 -2.34 -16.85
N VAL A 101 -1.15 -3.16 -15.87
CA VAL A 101 -2.01 -2.78 -14.75
C VAL A 101 -1.15 -2.63 -13.50
N ILE A 102 -0.88 -1.39 -13.14
CA ILE A 102 -0.05 -1.06 -11.99
C ILE A 102 -0.95 -0.90 -10.77
N ILE A 103 -0.74 -1.73 -9.77
CA ILE A 103 -1.40 -1.62 -8.47
C ILE A 103 -0.45 -0.91 -7.53
N PHE A 104 -0.86 0.27 -7.05
CA PHE A 104 -0.08 1.08 -6.13
C PHE A 104 -0.41 0.71 -4.69
N ASP A 105 0.63 0.74 -3.86
CA ASP A 105 0.40 0.96 -2.45
C ASP A 105 0.22 2.46 -2.18
N ASP A 106 -0.51 2.80 -1.14
CA ASP A 106 -0.78 4.20 -0.80
C ASP A 106 0.33 4.84 0.07
N PHE A 107 1.45 4.16 0.27
CA PHE A 107 2.61 4.69 0.99
C PHE A 107 3.50 5.58 0.11
N GLY A 108 3.52 5.32 -1.20
CA GLY A 108 4.26 6.14 -2.16
C GLY A 108 3.55 7.45 -2.50
N ASP A 109 4.23 8.30 -3.24
CA ASP A 109 3.65 9.51 -3.78
C ASP A 109 2.52 9.16 -4.75
N LYS A 110 1.30 9.65 -4.48
CA LYS A 110 0.19 9.49 -5.40
C LYS A 110 0.52 10.14 -6.75
N PRO A 111 0.16 9.47 -7.85
CA PRO A 111 0.30 10.11 -9.15
C PRO A 111 -0.51 11.40 -9.14
N ASN A 112 0.17 12.53 -9.13
CA ASN A 112 -0.49 13.81 -9.40
C ASN A 112 -1.11 13.69 -10.79
N LYS A 113 -2.40 13.99 -10.93
CA LYS A 113 -3.13 13.91 -12.20
C LYS A 113 -2.40 14.61 -13.36
N ASP A 114 -1.63 15.64 -13.03
CA ASP A 114 -0.97 16.49 -14.02
C ASP A 114 0.50 16.14 -14.29
N LYS A 115 1.18 15.46 -13.37
CA LYS A 115 2.59 15.01 -13.53
C LYS A 115 2.88 13.80 -12.64
N PRO A 116 2.56 12.58 -13.09
CA PRO A 116 2.99 11.40 -12.37
C PRO A 116 4.52 11.32 -12.40
N ASN A 117 5.16 11.35 -11.24
CA ASN A 117 6.57 11.01 -11.14
C ASN A 117 6.68 9.50 -10.92
N PRO A 118 6.96 8.70 -11.95
CA PRO A 118 7.00 7.25 -11.82
C PRO A 118 8.10 6.76 -10.86
N ALA A 119 9.07 7.60 -10.53
CA ALA A 119 10.16 7.24 -9.63
C ALA A 119 9.74 7.11 -8.15
N ASN A 120 8.62 7.74 -7.76
CA ASN A 120 8.13 7.74 -6.37
C ASN A 120 6.90 6.86 -6.18
N MET A 121 6.44 6.17 -7.23
CA MET A 121 5.28 5.30 -7.16
C MET A 121 5.73 3.92 -6.71
N GLN A 122 5.21 3.47 -5.57
CA GLN A 122 5.45 2.12 -5.10
C GLN A 122 4.41 1.18 -5.71
N GLU A 123 4.89 0.11 -6.33
CA GLU A 123 4.05 -0.95 -6.90
C GLU A 123 4.01 -2.15 -5.96
N SER A 124 2.82 -2.75 -5.79
CA SER A 124 2.71 -4.02 -5.08
C SER A 124 3.47 -5.12 -5.80
N HIS A 125 4.27 -5.86 -5.05
CA HIS A 125 5.07 -6.98 -5.53
C HIS A 125 4.31 -8.29 -5.33
N TYR A 126 4.42 -9.16 -6.31
CA TYR A 126 3.90 -10.52 -6.30
C TYR A 126 5.05 -11.52 -6.24
N VAL A 127 4.93 -12.52 -5.41
CA VAL A 127 5.86 -13.66 -5.37
C VAL A 127 5.06 -14.96 -5.40
N HIS A 128 5.32 -15.77 -6.41
CA HIS A 128 4.81 -17.12 -6.46
C HIS A 128 5.65 -18.02 -5.55
N LEU A 129 5.00 -18.61 -4.55
CA LEU A 129 5.63 -19.53 -3.62
C LEU A 129 5.35 -20.96 -4.10
N ALA A 130 6.28 -21.54 -4.84
CA ALA A 130 6.23 -22.95 -5.20
C ALA A 130 6.46 -23.80 -3.93
N GLY A 131 5.39 -24.24 -3.31
CA GLY A 131 5.45 -25.06 -2.09
C GLY A 131 5.96 -26.46 -2.39
N SER A 132 6.69 -27.05 -1.44
CA SER A 132 7.17 -28.44 -1.48
C SER A 132 6.06 -29.49 -1.37
N GLU A 133 4.78 -29.11 -1.30
CA GLU A 133 3.61 -29.97 -1.07
C GLU A 133 2.48 -29.71 -2.07
N ASP A 134 2.74 -29.62 -3.36
CA ASP A 134 1.74 -29.41 -4.44
C ASP A 134 0.77 -28.20 -4.20
N ARG A 135 1.13 -27.27 -3.33
CA ARG A 135 0.33 -26.07 -3.07
C ARG A 135 0.83 -24.91 -3.91
N ASP A 136 -0.01 -24.57 -4.86
CA ASP A 136 0.14 -23.37 -5.68
C ASP A 136 -0.37 -22.16 -4.86
N ILE A 137 0.53 -21.41 -4.27
CA ILE A 137 0.23 -20.25 -3.41
C ILE A 137 1.07 -19.04 -3.81
N PHE A 138 0.64 -17.87 -3.39
CA PHE A 138 1.36 -16.62 -3.64
C PHE A 138 1.39 -15.72 -2.40
N MET A 139 2.24 -14.71 -2.48
CA MET A 139 2.36 -13.64 -1.50
C MET A 139 2.34 -12.31 -2.23
N LEU A 140 1.67 -11.30 -1.65
CA LEU A 140 1.76 -9.91 -2.09
C LEU A 140 2.55 -9.11 -1.07
N MET A 141 3.36 -8.18 -1.55
CA MET A 141 4.25 -7.38 -0.71
C MET A 141 4.23 -5.91 -1.11
N SER A 142 4.42 -5.04 -0.14
CA SER A 142 4.65 -3.61 -0.29
C SER A 142 5.87 -3.20 0.52
N LYS A 143 6.67 -2.26 -0.01
CA LYS A 143 7.86 -1.71 0.65
C LYS A 143 7.57 -0.84 1.87
N GLY A 144 6.30 -0.69 2.22
CA GLY A 144 5.93 0.17 3.34
C GLY A 144 6.22 1.66 3.09
N LYS A 145 6.41 2.41 4.16
CA LYS A 145 6.51 3.86 4.13
C LYS A 145 7.88 4.36 3.65
N ASP A 146 8.93 3.63 3.95
CA ASP A 146 10.30 4.06 3.61
C ASP A 146 10.65 3.84 2.13
N GLY A 147 9.82 3.05 1.41
CA GLY A 147 9.99 2.75 0.00
C GLY A 147 11.14 1.81 -0.33
N ALA A 148 11.75 1.19 0.69
CA ALA A 148 12.89 0.30 0.56
C ALA A 148 12.55 -1.08 1.12
N TRP A 149 13.11 -2.14 0.54
CA TRP A 149 13.02 -3.47 1.10
C TRP A 149 13.93 -3.62 2.33
N GLY A 150 13.47 -4.32 3.34
CA GLY A 150 14.25 -4.64 4.53
C GLY A 150 13.95 -3.76 5.74
N GLY A 151 12.99 -2.83 5.62
CA GLY A 151 12.43 -2.08 6.75
C GLY A 151 11.49 -2.95 7.59
N GLU A 152 11.24 -2.55 8.82
CA GLU A 152 10.23 -3.21 9.68
C GLU A 152 8.79 -2.80 9.31
N ASP A 153 8.64 -1.95 8.31
CA ASP A 153 7.38 -1.40 7.82
C ASP A 153 6.92 -2.00 6.49
N ASP A 154 7.63 -3.01 5.97
CA ASP A 154 7.18 -3.79 4.82
C ASP A 154 5.86 -4.50 5.15
N VAL A 155 4.87 -4.37 4.27
CA VAL A 155 3.58 -5.03 4.41
C VAL A 155 3.55 -6.28 3.56
N ILE A 156 3.26 -7.42 4.20
CA ILE A 156 3.08 -8.71 3.51
C ILE A 156 1.65 -9.17 3.65
N PHE A 157 1.10 -9.66 2.57
CA PHE A 157 -0.17 -10.37 2.56
C PHE A 157 0.04 -11.84 2.18
N LEU A 158 -0.36 -12.73 3.07
CA LEU A 158 -0.30 -14.18 2.94
C LEU A 158 -1.74 -14.73 2.89
N PRO A 159 -2.36 -14.86 1.72
CA PRO A 159 -3.76 -15.29 1.64
C PRO A 159 -3.99 -16.73 2.13
N PHE A 160 -2.96 -17.56 2.11
CA PHE A 160 -3.04 -18.99 2.48
C PHE A 160 -2.13 -19.36 3.66
N GLY A 161 -1.51 -18.36 4.31
CA GLY A 161 -0.45 -18.59 5.30
C GLY A 161 0.86 -19.08 4.66
N LEU A 162 1.81 -19.52 5.47
CA LEU A 162 3.09 -20.06 4.99
C LEU A 162 3.15 -21.56 5.21
N PRO A 163 3.41 -22.37 4.15
CA PRO A 163 3.60 -23.79 4.28
C PRO A 163 4.79 -24.13 5.19
N GLY A 164 4.62 -25.09 6.08
CA GLY A 164 5.66 -25.53 7.00
C GLY A 164 5.95 -24.61 8.18
N LYS A 165 5.26 -23.46 8.28
CA LYS A 165 5.28 -22.58 9.44
C LYS A 165 3.87 -22.39 9.97
N SER A 166 3.71 -22.25 11.29
CA SER A 166 2.39 -22.00 11.92
C SER A 166 1.90 -20.56 11.71
N ILE A 167 2.09 -20.02 10.49
CA ILE A 167 1.69 -18.68 10.13
C ILE A 167 0.34 -18.75 9.41
N LYS A 168 -0.66 -18.12 10.00
CA LYS A 168 -2.04 -18.07 9.47
C LYS A 168 -2.11 -17.17 8.23
N ALA A 169 -3.20 -17.28 7.49
CA ALA A 169 -3.54 -16.30 6.45
C ALA A 169 -3.78 -14.92 7.08
N GLY A 170 -3.23 -13.86 6.48
CA GLY A 170 -3.37 -12.51 7.01
C GLY A 170 -2.39 -11.49 6.44
N PHE A 171 -2.46 -10.31 7.02
CA PHE A 171 -1.54 -9.20 6.75
C PHE A 171 -0.54 -9.06 7.89
N TYR A 172 0.71 -8.85 7.55
CA TYR A 172 1.80 -8.78 8.50
C TYR A 172 2.73 -7.60 8.18
N LEU A 173 3.29 -7.00 9.22
CA LEU A 173 4.49 -6.17 9.13
C LEU A 173 5.71 -7.04 9.35
N CYS A 174 6.73 -6.84 8.53
CA CYS A 174 8.00 -7.55 8.68
C CYS A 174 9.07 -6.92 7.80
N SER A 175 10.28 -7.42 7.90
CA SER A 175 11.37 -7.07 6.99
C SER A 175 11.46 -8.11 5.87
N THR A 176 11.46 -7.67 4.60
CA THR A 176 11.54 -8.57 3.45
C THR A 176 12.58 -8.10 2.44
N ASN A 177 12.83 -8.93 1.43
CA ASN A 177 13.55 -8.54 0.22
C ASN A 177 12.70 -8.75 -1.04
N GLU A 178 13.16 -8.28 -2.19
CA GLU A 178 12.46 -8.41 -3.49
C GLU A 178 12.10 -9.85 -3.86
N SER A 179 12.84 -10.83 -3.34
CA SER A 179 12.59 -12.27 -3.59
C SER A 179 11.55 -12.88 -2.64
N GLY A 180 11.01 -12.08 -1.71
CA GLY A 180 10.02 -12.55 -0.73
C GLY A 180 10.62 -13.34 0.45
N ASN A 181 11.93 -13.25 0.68
CA ASN A 181 12.51 -13.83 1.88
C ASN A 181 12.18 -12.94 3.07
N ILE A 182 11.46 -13.50 4.02
CA ILE A 182 11.04 -12.84 5.26
C ILE A 182 12.19 -12.95 6.25
N SER A 183 12.66 -11.82 6.74
CA SER A 183 13.62 -11.71 7.84
C SER A 183 12.97 -10.99 9.01
N GLY A 184 13.12 -11.53 10.22
CA GLY A 184 12.52 -10.97 11.42
C GLY A 184 11.20 -11.61 11.82
N GLU A 185 10.54 -10.98 12.79
CA GLU A 185 9.26 -11.41 13.35
C GLU A 185 8.10 -10.86 12.51
N LEU A 186 7.04 -11.65 12.35
CA LEU A 186 5.83 -11.25 11.66
C LEU A 186 4.84 -10.65 12.65
N GLU A 187 4.63 -9.35 12.58
CA GLU A 187 3.63 -8.67 13.38
C GLU A 187 2.28 -8.62 12.64
N PRO A 188 1.20 -9.24 13.17
CA PRO A 188 -0.09 -9.17 12.51
C PRO A 188 -0.64 -7.73 12.51
N LEU A 189 -1.05 -7.24 11.34
CA LEU A 189 -1.65 -5.91 11.17
C LEU A 189 -3.12 -5.86 11.54
N ILE A 190 -3.80 -7.01 11.46
CA ILE A 190 -5.23 -7.17 11.74
C ILE A 190 -5.41 -8.53 12.43
N GLU A 191 -6.02 -8.52 13.61
CA GLU A 191 -6.49 -9.72 14.29
C GLU A 191 -7.83 -10.20 13.74
#